data_2c6664bcd3a1bb79982eebf3f2a1cf6f
#
_entry.id   2c6664bcd3a1bb79982eebf3f2a1cf6f
#
_cell.length_a   1.000
_cell.length_b   1.000
_cell.length_c   1.000
_cell.angle_alpha   90.00
_cell.angle_beta   90.00
_cell.angle_gamma   90.00
#
_symmetry.space_group_name_H-M   'P 1'
#
loop_
_entity.id
_entity.type
_entity.pdbx_description
1 polymer ?
#
loop_
_entity_poly.entity_id
_entity_poly.type
_entity_poly.pdbx_seq_one_letter_code
_entity_poly.pdbx_strand_id
1 'polypeptide(L)'
;MKKNFNIIILNNSTQKNYSLSINKITLYALSFFLIVILLFSLFGLFRFISPHVKQNDYNKMYNYKNETDYLFKLINLDSLISNNQTIKQHLDLIPNNKPVDGIVTKGLHEHSKDHNGIDIAAQKNSPVFPAQEGMVVFSNTLNDYGNTIIISHPNNYYSVYSHLEKSLVNERDYILTNQIIGYVGQTGNSNGPHLHFEIWKNNHILDPRDFIKDYKLKDVSIEEHK
;
A
#
# COMPACT_ATOMS: atom_id res chain seq x y z
N MET A 1 -16.40 -56.38 -8.42
CA MET A 1 -15.04 -56.82 -8.00
C MET A 1 -14.27 -55.64 -7.37
N LYS A 2 -13.96 -55.71 -6.08
CA LYS A 2 -13.14 -54.69 -5.42
C LYS A 2 -11.66 -54.91 -5.84
N LYS A 3 -11.13 -54.02 -6.69
CA LYS A 3 -9.72 -54.08 -7.07
C LYS A 3 -8.87 -53.47 -5.91
N ASN A 4 -8.13 -54.31 -5.20
CA ASN A 4 -7.18 -53.91 -4.15
C ASN A 4 -5.79 -53.76 -4.77
N PHE A 5 -4.99 -52.80 -4.23
CA PHE A 5 -3.58 -52.68 -4.53
C PHE A 5 -2.81 -53.37 -3.41
N ASN A 6 -1.88 -54.25 -3.79
CA ASN A 6 -1.02 -54.93 -2.83
C ASN A 6 0.40 -54.37 -2.96
N ILE A 7 0.88 -53.76 -1.90
CA ILE A 7 2.27 -53.35 -1.77
C ILE A 7 3.04 -54.47 -1.06
N ILE A 8 4.01 -55.05 -1.73
CA ILE A 8 4.85 -56.10 -1.18
C ILE A 8 6.22 -55.47 -0.87
N ILE A 9 6.59 -55.46 0.40
CA ILE A 9 7.93 -55.03 0.84
C ILE A 9 8.77 -56.25 1.01
N LEU A 10 9.77 -56.40 0.15
CA LEU A 10 10.74 -57.52 0.20
C LEU A 10 11.92 -57.07 1.08
N ASN A 11 12.14 -57.77 2.17
CA ASN A 11 13.31 -57.57 3.00
C ASN A 11 14.34 -58.66 2.72
N ASN A 12 15.38 -58.33 1.98
CA ASN A 12 16.43 -59.25 1.55
C ASN A 12 17.31 -59.79 2.71
N SER A 13 17.32 -59.07 3.85
CA SER A 13 18.20 -59.47 4.97
C SER A 13 17.54 -60.47 5.93
N THR A 14 16.18 -60.46 6.03
CA THR A 14 15.47 -61.29 7.00
C THR A 14 14.56 -62.38 6.41
N GLN A 15 14.47 -62.44 5.09
CA GLN A 15 13.55 -63.31 4.31
C GLN A 15 12.06 -63.16 4.69
N LYS A 16 11.68 -62.12 5.44
CA LYS A 16 10.29 -61.85 5.79
C LYS A 16 9.70 -60.86 4.80
N ASN A 17 8.65 -61.28 4.10
CA ASN A 17 7.88 -60.43 3.20
C ASN A 17 6.67 -59.86 3.94
N TYR A 18 6.49 -58.55 3.86
CA TYR A 18 5.32 -57.87 4.38
C TYR A 18 4.42 -57.50 3.21
N SER A 19 3.14 -57.87 3.27
CA SER A 19 2.15 -57.47 2.25
C SER A 19 1.10 -56.55 2.88
N LEU A 20 0.94 -55.37 2.32
CA LEU A 20 -0.11 -54.44 2.70
C LEU A 20 -1.14 -54.36 1.56
N SER A 21 -2.39 -54.70 1.84
CA SER A 21 -3.49 -54.61 0.87
C SER A 21 -4.31 -53.35 1.13
N ILE A 22 -4.31 -52.43 0.17
CA ILE A 22 -5.03 -51.15 0.24
C ILE A 22 -6.15 -51.17 -0.78
N ASN A 23 -7.38 -50.89 -0.37
CA ASN A 23 -8.48 -50.76 -1.33
C ASN A 23 -8.44 -49.36 -2.03
N LYS A 24 -9.07 -49.24 -3.20
CA LYS A 24 -9.06 -47.97 -3.97
C LYS A 24 -9.64 -46.82 -3.17
N ILE A 25 -10.65 -47.04 -2.35
CA ILE A 25 -11.33 -45.99 -1.59
C ILE A 25 -10.36 -45.42 -0.52
N THR A 26 -9.61 -46.25 0.19
CA THR A 26 -8.58 -45.80 1.14
C THR A 26 -7.44 -45.07 0.46
N LEU A 27 -7.05 -45.48 -0.75
CA LEU A 27 -6.02 -44.78 -1.52
C LEU A 27 -6.48 -43.36 -1.93
N TYR A 28 -7.71 -43.22 -2.43
CA TYR A 28 -8.28 -41.92 -2.75
C TYR A 28 -8.47 -41.03 -1.50
N ALA A 29 -8.91 -41.61 -0.39
CA ALA A 29 -9.04 -40.89 0.88
C ALA A 29 -7.68 -40.35 1.37
N LEU A 30 -6.62 -41.15 1.26
CA LEU A 30 -5.25 -40.76 1.62
C LEU A 30 -4.72 -39.65 0.71
N SER A 31 -4.92 -39.78 -0.61
CA SER A 31 -4.50 -38.73 -1.56
C SER A 31 -5.26 -37.43 -1.35
N PHE A 32 -6.57 -37.48 -1.09
CA PHE A 32 -7.37 -36.30 -0.74
C PHE A 32 -6.86 -35.61 0.53
N PHE A 33 -6.57 -36.41 1.58
CA PHE A 33 -6.05 -35.86 2.82
C PHE A 33 -4.67 -35.18 2.66
N LEU A 34 -3.78 -35.77 1.85
CA LEU A 34 -2.50 -35.17 1.49
C LEU A 34 -2.65 -33.86 0.74
N ILE A 35 -3.59 -33.79 -0.22
CA ILE A 35 -3.90 -32.55 -0.95
C ILE A 35 -4.39 -31.45 0.00
N VAL A 36 -5.29 -31.81 0.93
CA VAL A 36 -5.81 -30.86 1.94
C VAL A 36 -4.68 -30.32 2.83
N ILE A 37 -3.79 -31.19 3.31
CA ILE A 37 -2.62 -30.78 4.12
C ILE A 37 -1.71 -29.83 3.31
N LEU A 38 -1.48 -30.14 2.03
CA LEU A 38 -0.64 -29.32 1.15
C LEU A 38 -1.27 -27.92 0.92
N LEU A 39 -2.58 -27.85 0.72
CA LEU A 39 -3.32 -26.59 0.59
C LEU A 39 -3.27 -25.76 1.90
N PHE A 40 -3.44 -26.39 3.06
CA PHE A 40 -3.29 -25.70 4.35
C PHE A 40 -1.87 -25.19 4.58
N SER A 41 -0.85 -25.97 4.19
CA SER A 41 0.55 -25.56 4.28
C SER A 41 0.83 -24.36 3.38
N LEU A 42 0.35 -24.37 2.13
CA LEU A 42 0.47 -23.24 1.18
C LEU A 42 -0.27 -21.99 1.69
N PHE A 43 -1.48 -22.15 2.25
CA PHE A 43 -2.22 -21.06 2.85
C PHE A 43 -1.51 -20.46 4.08
N GLY A 44 -0.92 -21.31 4.93
CA GLY A 44 -0.11 -20.88 6.06
C GLY A 44 1.13 -20.09 5.63
N LEU A 45 1.85 -20.58 4.61
CA LEU A 45 2.98 -19.88 4.00
C LEU A 45 2.56 -18.52 3.40
N PHE A 46 1.46 -18.48 2.66
CA PHE A 46 0.93 -17.23 2.09
C PHE A 46 0.60 -16.22 3.19
N ARG A 47 -0.06 -16.66 4.27
CA ARG A 47 -0.41 -15.78 5.39
C ARG A 47 0.79 -15.30 6.21
N PHE A 48 1.88 -16.08 6.22
CA PHE A 48 3.13 -15.71 6.87
C PHE A 48 3.93 -14.68 6.06
N ILE A 49 3.93 -14.78 4.73
CA ILE A 49 4.68 -13.91 3.82
C ILE A 49 3.96 -12.56 3.62
N SER A 50 2.61 -12.57 3.51
CA SER A 50 1.81 -11.39 3.20
C SER A 50 1.99 -10.21 4.19
N PRO A 51 1.99 -10.39 5.53
CA PRO A 51 2.25 -9.29 6.45
C PRO A 51 3.67 -8.71 6.35
N HIS A 52 4.65 -9.54 6.02
CA HIS A 52 6.04 -9.09 5.91
C HIS A 52 6.27 -8.19 4.70
N VAL A 53 5.59 -8.45 3.59
CA VAL A 53 5.66 -7.61 2.38
C VAL A 53 5.09 -6.22 2.67
N LYS A 54 3.92 -6.14 3.30
CA LYS A 54 3.27 -4.86 3.65
C LYS A 54 4.12 -4.04 4.63
N GLN A 55 4.68 -4.69 5.65
CA GLN A 55 5.57 -4.05 6.61
C GLN A 55 6.86 -3.53 5.95
N ASN A 56 7.37 -4.22 4.94
CA ASN A 56 8.57 -3.82 4.21
C ASN A 56 8.34 -2.54 3.38
N ASP A 57 7.19 -2.42 2.71
CA ASP A 57 6.84 -1.21 1.96
C ASP A 57 6.67 -0.01 2.89
N TYR A 58 5.97 -0.18 4.01
CA TYR A 58 5.85 0.86 5.04
C TYR A 58 7.21 1.30 5.58
N ASN A 59 8.08 0.36 5.94
CA ASN A 59 9.43 0.66 6.43
C ASN A 59 10.26 1.39 5.37
N LYS A 60 10.12 1.02 4.10
CA LYS A 60 10.80 1.67 2.98
C LYS A 60 10.36 3.13 2.85
N MET A 61 9.05 3.39 2.85
CA MET A 61 8.50 4.75 2.84
C MET A 61 8.97 5.57 4.05
N TYR A 62 8.93 4.99 5.24
CA TYR A 62 9.38 5.63 6.47
C TYR A 62 10.88 5.99 6.45
N ASN A 63 11.73 5.13 5.90
CA ASN A 63 13.16 5.38 5.76
C ASN A 63 13.44 6.52 4.77
N TYR A 64 12.78 6.56 3.62
CA TYR A 64 12.90 7.68 2.67
C TYR A 64 12.50 9.01 3.30
N LYS A 65 11.42 9.02 4.07
CA LYS A 65 10.98 10.20 4.80
C LYS A 65 12.06 10.69 5.78
N ASN A 66 12.61 9.80 6.61
CA ASN A 66 13.65 10.16 7.59
C ASN A 66 14.92 10.67 6.93
N GLU A 67 15.33 10.07 5.81
CA GLU A 67 16.46 10.53 5.02
C GLU A 67 16.23 11.94 4.48
N THR A 68 15.03 12.22 4.02
CA THR A 68 14.65 13.54 3.51
C THR A 68 14.62 14.59 4.62
N ASP A 69 14.05 14.28 5.80
CA ASP A 69 14.07 15.17 6.96
C ASP A 69 15.51 15.52 7.36
N TYR A 70 16.41 14.55 7.30
CA TYR A 70 17.84 14.77 7.56
C TYR A 70 18.48 15.71 6.52
N LEU A 71 18.21 15.49 5.23
CA LEU A 71 18.71 16.33 4.14
C LEU A 71 18.18 17.76 4.23
N PHE A 72 16.90 17.97 4.58
CA PHE A 72 16.34 19.30 4.80
C PHE A 72 17.01 20.02 5.98
N LYS A 73 17.32 19.32 7.05
CA LYS A 73 18.09 19.89 8.18
C LYS A 73 19.52 20.28 7.80
N LEU A 74 20.18 19.48 6.94
CA LEU A 74 21.55 19.77 6.49
C LEU A 74 21.61 20.97 5.54
N ILE A 75 20.60 21.15 4.66
CA ILE A 75 20.57 22.26 3.69
C ILE A 75 20.29 23.60 4.37
N ASN A 76 19.96 23.59 5.66
CA ASN A 76 19.71 24.80 6.44
C ASN A 76 18.72 25.74 5.75
N LEU A 77 17.63 25.13 5.20
CA LEU A 77 16.58 25.85 4.48
C LEU A 77 16.02 26.99 5.35
N ASP A 78 16.03 26.83 6.68
CA ASP A 78 15.61 27.87 7.63
C ASP A 78 16.40 29.17 7.46
N SER A 79 17.69 29.10 7.10
CA SER A 79 18.52 30.31 6.90
C SER A 79 18.24 31.02 5.55
N LEU A 80 17.88 30.27 4.52
CA LEU A 80 17.49 30.81 3.22
C LEU A 80 16.07 31.39 3.25
N ILE A 81 15.21 30.78 4.07
CA ILE A 81 13.79 31.12 4.23
C ILE A 81 13.62 32.38 5.10
N SER A 82 14.45 32.55 6.15
CA SER A 82 14.34 33.67 7.08
C SER A 82 14.51 35.05 6.44
N ASN A 83 15.15 35.12 5.28
CA ASN A 83 15.45 36.37 4.57
C ASN A 83 14.45 36.74 3.45
N ASN A 84 13.44 35.91 3.19
CA ASN A 84 12.49 36.15 2.11
C ASN A 84 11.03 36.08 2.61
N GLN A 85 10.37 37.26 2.72
CA GLN A 85 8.98 37.34 3.19
C GLN A 85 7.98 36.56 2.32
N THR A 86 8.23 36.44 1.02
CA THR A 86 7.38 35.67 0.11
C THR A 86 7.40 34.18 0.43
N ILE A 87 8.57 33.64 0.78
CA ILE A 87 8.73 32.24 1.16
C ILE A 87 8.08 31.99 2.52
N LYS A 88 8.16 32.95 3.48
CA LYS A 88 7.55 32.82 4.79
C LYS A 88 6.02 32.72 4.73
N GLN A 89 5.37 33.40 3.79
CA GLN A 89 3.92 33.29 3.56
C GLN A 89 3.51 31.88 3.06
N HIS A 90 4.37 31.20 2.30
CA HIS A 90 4.11 29.85 1.82
C HIS A 90 4.37 28.75 2.88
N LEU A 91 5.17 29.05 3.91
CA LEU A 91 5.48 28.11 4.97
C LEU A 91 4.33 27.85 5.96
N ASP A 92 3.40 28.77 6.06
CA ASP A 92 2.21 28.63 6.91
C ASP A 92 1.08 27.82 6.24
N LEU A 93 1.29 27.42 4.98
CA LEU A 93 0.31 26.63 4.25
C LEU A 93 0.32 25.18 4.75
N ILE A 94 -0.87 24.62 4.84
CA ILE A 94 -1.13 23.22 5.13
C ILE A 94 -1.54 22.50 3.82
N PRO A 95 -1.37 21.17 3.69
CA PRO A 95 -1.75 20.41 2.49
C PRO A 95 -3.28 20.34 2.35
N ASN A 96 -3.89 21.37 1.81
CA ASN A 96 -5.34 21.57 1.69
C ASN A 96 -5.86 21.61 0.25
N ASN A 97 -4.98 21.54 -0.75
CA ASN A 97 -5.40 21.43 -2.14
C ASN A 97 -5.91 20.01 -2.43
N LYS A 98 -7.05 19.91 -3.13
CA LYS A 98 -7.68 18.64 -3.49
C LYS A 98 -6.90 17.92 -4.58
N PRO A 99 -6.33 16.73 -4.34
CA PRO A 99 -5.55 15.99 -5.31
C PRO A 99 -6.31 15.53 -6.55
N VAL A 100 -7.56 15.10 -6.39
CA VAL A 100 -8.40 14.62 -7.49
C VAL A 100 -9.87 14.85 -7.19
N ASP A 101 -10.68 15.06 -8.24
CA ASP A 101 -12.13 15.04 -8.10
C ASP A 101 -12.63 13.60 -7.96
N GLY A 102 -13.41 13.34 -6.89
CA GLY A 102 -13.92 12.01 -6.58
C GLY A 102 -14.73 11.98 -5.31
N ILE A 103 -15.13 10.79 -4.89
CA ILE A 103 -15.83 10.52 -3.64
C ILE A 103 -14.96 9.65 -2.74
N VAL A 104 -14.97 9.90 -1.44
CA VAL A 104 -14.26 9.05 -0.47
C VAL A 104 -15.06 7.78 -0.24
N THR A 105 -14.47 6.65 -0.58
CA THR A 105 -15.08 5.31 -0.46
C THR A 105 -14.54 4.52 0.73
N LYS A 106 -13.41 4.95 1.27
CA LYS A 106 -12.81 4.36 2.46
C LYS A 106 -12.04 5.42 3.24
N GLY A 107 -12.30 5.52 4.53
CA GLY A 107 -11.67 6.48 5.41
C GLY A 107 -10.43 5.95 6.12
N LEU A 108 -9.78 6.82 6.88
CA LEU A 108 -8.64 6.48 7.72
C LEU A 108 -9.04 5.43 8.75
N HIS A 109 -8.27 4.34 8.87
CA HIS A 109 -8.50 3.23 9.79
C HIS A 109 -9.85 2.50 9.66
N GLU A 110 -10.62 2.78 8.60
CA GLU A 110 -11.86 2.06 8.33
C GLU A 110 -11.57 0.65 7.79
N HIS A 111 -12.34 -0.33 8.27
CA HIS A 111 -12.24 -1.76 7.95
C HIS A 111 -10.91 -2.45 8.29
N SER A 112 -9.84 -1.72 8.61
CA SER A 112 -8.61 -2.28 9.16
C SER A 112 -7.77 -1.20 9.83
N LYS A 113 -7.09 -1.52 10.92
CA LYS A 113 -6.10 -0.64 11.56
C LYS A 113 -4.92 -0.28 10.63
N ASP A 114 -4.84 -0.92 9.48
CA ASP A 114 -3.73 -0.82 8.52
C ASP A 114 -4.05 0.11 7.35
N HIS A 115 -5.22 0.78 7.31
CA HIS A 115 -5.55 1.77 6.28
C HIS A 115 -5.12 3.15 6.72
N ASN A 116 -3.99 3.62 6.16
CA ASN A 116 -3.27 4.81 6.63
C ASN A 116 -3.69 6.12 5.94
N GLY A 117 -4.77 6.11 5.18
CA GLY A 117 -5.24 7.27 4.42
C GLY A 117 -6.71 7.17 4.07
N ILE A 118 -7.06 7.82 2.97
CA ILE A 118 -8.39 7.72 2.38
C ILE A 118 -8.29 7.18 0.95
N ASP A 119 -9.30 6.41 0.53
CA ASP A 119 -9.43 5.97 -0.84
C ASP A 119 -10.48 6.83 -1.56
N ILE A 120 -10.08 7.51 -2.62
CA ILE A 120 -10.90 8.43 -3.40
C ILE A 120 -11.20 7.77 -4.73
N ALA A 121 -12.44 7.25 -4.89
CA ALA A 121 -12.89 6.72 -6.17
C ALA A 121 -12.96 7.82 -7.21
N ALA A 122 -12.25 7.65 -8.31
CA ALA A 122 -12.18 8.57 -9.42
C ALA A 122 -11.99 7.81 -10.74
N GLN A 123 -12.31 8.47 -11.86
CA GLN A 123 -12.14 7.86 -13.17
C GLN A 123 -10.67 7.56 -13.43
N LYS A 124 -10.38 6.37 -13.98
CA LYS A 124 -9.02 6.03 -14.43
C LYS A 124 -8.47 7.10 -15.38
N ASN A 125 -7.21 7.45 -15.23
CA ASN A 125 -6.53 8.53 -15.94
C ASN A 125 -6.99 9.96 -15.59
N SER A 126 -7.79 10.17 -14.56
CA SER A 126 -8.01 11.52 -14.00
C SER A 126 -6.68 12.12 -13.54
N PRO A 127 -6.43 13.42 -13.79
CA PRO A 127 -5.20 14.07 -13.35
C PRO A 127 -5.15 14.16 -11.82
N VAL A 128 -3.96 13.93 -11.27
CA VAL A 128 -3.67 14.04 -9.83
C VAL A 128 -2.76 15.25 -9.61
N PHE A 129 -3.14 16.10 -8.66
CA PHE A 129 -2.42 17.29 -8.25
C PHE A 129 -1.83 17.14 -6.85
N PRO A 130 -0.78 17.87 -6.48
CA PRO A 130 -0.26 17.85 -5.13
C PRO A 130 -1.19 18.59 -4.17
N ALA A 131 -1.28 18.08 -2.92
CA ALA A 131 -2.07 18.72 -1.86
C ALA A 131 -1.46 20.05 -1.40
N GLN A 132 -0.17 20.24 -1.65
CA GLN A 132 0.60 21.46 -1.43
C GLN A 132 1.86 21.42 -2.29
N GLU A 133 2.47 22.58 -2.58
CA GLU A 133 3.79 22.63 -3.20
C GLU A 133 4.84 21.94 -2.33
N GLY A 134 5.90 21.41 -2.95
CA GLY A 134 6.94 20.70 -2.23
C GLY A 134 7.93 19.97 -3.10
N MET A 135 8.77 19.17 -2.49
CA MET A 135 9.78 18.36 -3.16
C MET A 135 9.36 16.90 -3.20
N VAL A 136 9.46 16.29 -4.36
CA VAL A 136 9.26 14.84 -4.52
C VAL A 136 10.40 14.10 -3.85
N VAL A 137 10.09 13.30 -2.84
CA VAL A 137 11.07 12.52 -2.09
C VAL A 137 11.05 11.05 -2.47
N PHE A 138 9.99 10.60 -3.13
CA PHE A 138 9.86 9.25 -3.68
C PHE A 138 8.94 9.26 -4.90
N SER A 139 9.34 8.59 -5.97
CA SER A 139 8.53 8.37 -7.18
C SER A 139 8.91 7.03 -7.80
N ASN A 140 8.26 5.95 -7.35
CA ASN A 140 8.56 4.58 -7.79
C ASN A 140 7.39 3.64 -7.51
N THR A 141 7.54 2.34 -7.88
CA THR A 141 6.53 1.31 -7.64
C THR A 141 6.82 0.56 -6.33
N LEU A 142 5.79 0.40 -5.50
CA LEU A 142 5.75 -0.43 -4.31
C LEU A 142 4.79 -1.60 -4.53
N ASN A 143 4.98 -2.72 -3.80
CA ASN A 143 4.20 -3.93 -4.04
C ASN A 143 2.70 -3.72 -3.80
N ASP A 144 2.32 -3.25 -2.60
CA ASP A 144 0.91 -3.04 -2.24
C ASP A 144 0.38 -1.70 -2.73
N TYR A 145 1.17 -0.64 -2.63
CA TYR A 145 0.78 0.73 -3.00
C TYR A 145 0.82 0.99 -4.52
N GLY A 146 1.44 0.12 -5.32
CA GLY A 146 1.62 0.33 -6.76
C GLY A 146 2.50 1.54 -7.06
N ASN A 147 2.25 2.23 -8.18
CA ASN A 147 2.97 3.45 -8.52
C ASN A 147 2.64 4.54 -7.51
N THR A 148 3.66 5.02 -6.81
CA THR A 148 3.53 5.88 -5.64
C THR A 148 4.43 7.09 -5.76
N ILE A 149 3.89 8.25 -5.39
CA ILE A 149 4.62 9.51 -5.23
C ILE A 149 4.51 9.92 -3.76
N ILE A 150 5.62 10.38 -3.18
CA ILE A 150 5.63 11.05 -1.87
C ILE A 150 6.23 12.43 -2.05
N ILE A 151 5.53 13.44 -1.56
CA ILE A 151 5.97 14.83 -1.58
C ILE A 151 6.21 15.30 -0.15
N SER A 152 7.38 15.90 0.09
CA SER A 152 7.70 16.61 1.32
C SER A 152 7.29 18.08 1.16
N HIS A 153 6.57 18.58 2.14
CA HIS A 153 6.05 19.94 2.21
C HIS A 153 6.68 20.72 3.37
N PRO A 154 6.55 22.05 3.40
CA PRO A 154 6.92 22.84 4.57
C PRO A 154 6.23 22.36 5.86
N ASN A 155 6.79 22.76 7.01
CA ASN A 155 6.26 22.43 8.34
C ASN A 155 6.18 20.92 8.65
N ASN A 156 7.09 20.11 8.07
CA ASN A 156 7.19 18.67 8.26
C ASN A 156 5.92 17.90 7.86
N TYR A 157 5.17 18.42 6.87
CA TYR A 157 4.11 17.67 6.23
C TYR A 157 4.65 16.82 5.08
N TYR A 158 4.01 15.68 4.85
CA TYR A 158 4.19 14.81 3.70
C TYR A 158 2.84 14.40 3.17
N SER A 159 2.76 14.21 1.87
CA SER A 159 1.60 13.60 1.23
C SER A 159 2.02 12.40 0.38
N VAL A 160 1.18 11.36 0.38
CA VAL A 160 1.38 10.11 -0.35
C VAL A 160 0.24 9.95 -1.35
N TYR A 161 0.60 9.62 -2.58
CA TYR A 161 -0.32 9.39 -3.71
C TYR A 161 -0.03 8.02 -4.28
N SER A 162 -0.95 7.08 -4.16
CA SER A 162 -0.72 5.68 -4.54
C SER A 162 -1.77 5.15 -5.50
N HIS A 163 -1.53 3.94 -6.02
CA HIS A 163 -2.30 3.25 -7.06
C HIS A 163 -2.37 4.01 -8.39
N LEU A 164 -1.38 4.91 -8.63
CA LEU A 164 -1.32 5.71 -9.83
C LEU A 164 -1.15 4.84 -11.08
N GLU A 165 -1.74 5.26 -12.20
CA GLU A 165 -1.47 4.65 -13.51
C GLU A 165 -0.02 4.89 -13.92
N LYS A 166 0.44 6.13 -13.73
CA LYS A 166 1.83 6.53 -13.91
C LYS A 166 2.15 7.79 -13.11
N SER A 167 3.41 7.94 -12.71
CA SER A 167 4.01 9.19 -12.24
C SER A 167 4.45 10.04 -13.42
N LEU A 168 4.33 11.36 -13.31
CA LEU A 168 4.86 12.35 -14.25
C LEU A 168 6.06 13.12 -13.67
N VAL A 169 6.47 12.79 -12.46
CA VAL A 169 7.51 13.50 -11.70
C VAL A 169 8.54 12.51 -11.19
N ASN A 170 9.75 13.01 -11.00
CA ASN A 170 10.89 12.25 -10.50
C ASN A 170 11.29 12.71 -9.10
N GLU A 171 12.02 11.87 -8.38
CA GLU A 171 12.64 12.25 -7.11
C GLU A 171 13.50 13.52 -7.28
N ARG A 172 13.40 14.44 -6.32
CA ARG A 172 14.03 15.76 -6.28
C ARG A 172 13.40 16.84 -7.16
N ASP A 173 12.33 16.54 -7.88
CA ASP A 173 11.55 17.59 -8.55
C ASP A 173 10.84 18.47 -7.50
N TYR A 174 10.91 19.80 -7.68
CA TYR A 174 10.07 20.72 -6.90
C TYR A 174 8.75 20.96 -7.64
N ILE A 175 7.63 20.73 -6.94
CA ILE A 175 6.29 20.67 -7.52
C ILE A 175 5.43 21.82 -7.01
N LEU A 176 4.73 22.48 -7.96
CA LEU A 176 3.76 23.53 -7.65
C LEU A 176 2.34 22.95 -7.54
N THR A 177 1.48 23.59 -6.76
CA THR A 177 0.11 23.12 -6.47
C THR A 177 -0.78 22.89 -7.69
N ASN A 178 -0.53 23.61 -8.81
CA ASN A 178 -1.28 23.47 -10.05
C ASN A 178 -0.65 22.50 -11.07
N GLN A 179 0.41 21.83 -10.71
CA GLN A 179 1.12 20.89 -11.57
C GLN A 179 0.52 19.50 -11.49
N ILE A 180 0.28 18.84 -12.64
CA ILE A 180 -0.13 17.43 -12.66
C ILE A 180 1.09 16.57 -12.29
N ILE A 181 0.97 15.76 -11.24
CA ILE A 181 2.02 14.86 -10.77
C ILE A 181 1.86 13.42 -11.26
N GLY A 182 0.66 13.03 -11.66
CA GLY A 182 0.36 11.69 -12.14
C GLY A 182 -1.09 11.54 -12.55
N TYR A 183 -1.52 10.31 -12.76
CA TYR A 183 -2.90 9.99 -13.14
C TYR A 183 -3.44 8.86 -12.26
N VAL A 184 -4.73 8.93 -11.93
CA VAL A 184 -5.45 7.86 -11.21
C VAL A 184 -5.34 6.55 -11.96
N GLY A 185 -5.01 5.49 -11.24
CA GLY A 185 -4.86 4.15 -11.79
C GLY A 185 -5.50 3.09 -10.93
N GLN A 186 -4.94 1.89 -11.07
CA GLN A 186 -5.35 0.70 -10.32
C GLN A 186 -4.12 -0.22 -10.10
N THR A 187 -2.94 0.36 -9.91
CA THR A 187 -1.71 -0.41 -9.74
C THR A 187 -1.54 -0.88 -8.28
N GLY A 188 -0.74 -1.94 -8.08
CA GLY A 188 -0.57 -2.56 -6.76
C GLY A 188 -1.79 -3.35 -6.30
N ASN A 189 -2.05 -3.37 -4.99
CA ASN A 189 -3.18 -4.09 -4.40
C ASN A 189 -4.44 -3.21 -4.39
N SER A 190 -5.13 -3.12 -5.50
CA SER A 190 -6.29 -2.25 -5.72
C SER A 190 -7.45 -3.01 -6.38
N ASN A 191 -8.66 -2.85 -5.84
CA ASN A 191 -9.88 -3.50 -6.35
C ASN A 191 -10.58 -2.74 -7.49
N GLY A 192 -10.20 -1.48 -7.75
CA GLY A 192 -10.80 -0.64 -8.78
C GLY A 192 -10.07 0.70 -8.90
N PRO A 193 -10.35 1.52 -9.93
CA PRO A 193 -9.69 2.81 -10.09
C PRO A 193 -9.99 3.75 -8.92
N HIS A 194 -8.95 4.16 -8.19
CA HIS A 194 -9.02 5.13 -7.10
C HIS A 194 -7.64 5.75 -6.86
N LEU A 195 -7.60 6.84 -6.14
CA LEU A 195 -6.41 7.39 -5.53
C LEU A 195 -6.41 7.02 -4.04
N HIS A 196 -5.38 6.31 -3.58
CA HIS A 196 -5.08 6.22 -2.16
C HIS A 196 -4.24 7.43 -1.77
N PHE A 197 -4.71 8.19 -0.77
CA PHE A 197 -4.14 9.47 -0.38
C PHE A 197 -3.92 9.57 1.13
N GLU A 198 -2.69 9.93 1.52
CA GLU A 198 -2.31 10.08 2.92
C GLU A 198 -1.72 11.46 3.19
N ILE A 199 -1.92 11.98 4.40
CA ILE A 199 -1.22 13.16 4.94
C ILE A 199 -0.50 12.75 6.23
N TRP A 200 0.78 13.08 6.31
CA TRP A 200 1.59 12.83 7.51
C TRP A 200 2.18 14.12 8.03
N LYS A 201 2.32 14.21 9.35
CA LYS A 201 3.05 15.28 10.02
C LYS A 201 3.83 14.75 11.21
N ASN A 202 5.11 15.07 11.31
CA ASN A 202 5.96 14.65 12.44
C ASN A 202 5.84 13.15 12.77
N ASN A 203 5.83 12.28 11.76
CA ASN A 203 5.65 10.81 11.88
C ASN A 203 4.25 10.35 12.31
N HIS A 204 3.27 11.24 12.38
CA HIS A 204 1.87 10.88 12.64
C HIS A 204 1.06 10.95 11.34
N ILE A 205 0.21 9.95 11.14
CA ILE A 205 -0.77 9.94 10.05
C ILE A 205 -1.94 10.80 10.48
N LEU A 206 -2.37 11.68 9.59
CA LEU A 206 -3.48 12.60 9.82
C LEU A 206 -4.61 12.28 8.83
N ASP A 207 -5.84 12.53 9.25
CA ASP A 207 -6.99 12.32 8.37
C ASP A 207 -7.05 13.41 7.28
N PRO A 208 -6.93 13.07 6.00
CA PRO A 208 -6.99 14.06 4.93
C PRO A 208 -8.32 14.83 4.86
N ARG A 209 -9.41 14.26 5.40
CA ARG A 209 -10.73 14.91 5.47
C ARG A 209 -10.76 16.15 6.38
N ASP A 210 -9.82 16.24 7.32
CA ASP A 210 -9.69 17.42 8.18
C ASP A 210 -9.02 18.60 7.47
N PHE A 211 -8.27 18.33 6.39
CA PHE A 211 -7.57 19.33 5.58
C PHE A 211 -8.37 19.74 4.34
N ILE A 212 -9.10 18.81 3.73
CA ILE A 212 -9.81 19.01 2.45
C ILE A 212 -11.31 18.81 2.68
N LYS A 213 -12.02 19.92 2.88
CA LYS A 213 -13.47 19.93 3.21
C LYS A 213 -14.33 19.19 2.18
N ASP A 214 -13.97 19.25 0.90
CA ASP A 214 -14.67 18.56 -0.17
C ASP A 214 -14.74 17.04 0.08
N TYR A 215 -13.67 16.44 0.58
CA TYR A 215 -13.65 15.01 0.89
C TYR A 215 -14.51 14.64 2.08
N LYS A 216 -14.62 15.53 3.06
CA LYS A 216 -15.55 15.34 4.19
C LYS A 216 -17.02 15.38 3.77
N LEU A 217 -17.35 16.25 2.79
CA LEU A 217 -18.71 16.38 2.26
C LEU A 217 -19.10 15.26 1.29
N LYS A 218 -18.12 14.66 0.63
CA LYS A 218 -18.30 13.58 -0.38
C LYS A 218 -17.86 12.22 0.17
N ASP A 219 -17.95 12.01 1.46
CA ASP A 219 -17.58 10.78 2.14
C ASP A 219 -18.79 9.85 2.25
N VAL A 220 -18.74 8.73 1.53
CA VAL A 220 -19.77 7.68 1.58
C VAL A 220 -19.34 6.48 2.43
N SER A 221 -18.09 6.48 2.95
CA SER A 221 -17.58 5.39 3.78
C SER A 221 -18.31 5.25 5.10
N ILE A 222 -18.89 6.35 5.61
CA ILE A 222 -19.58 6.41 6.90
C ILE A 222 -21.05 5.92 6.81
N GLU A 223 -21.63 5.83 5.60
CA GLU A 223 -23.06 5.49 5.41
C GLU A 223 -23.37 3.99 5.48
N GLU A 224 -22.38 3.10 5.43
CA GLU A 224 -22.61 1.64 5.43
C GLU A 224 -22.93 1.03 6.81
N HIS A 225 -23.08 1.82 7.86
CA HIS A 225 -23.33 1.36 9.24
C HIS A 225 -24.65 1.86 9.86
N LYS A 226 -25.70 2.06 9.03
CA LYS A 226 -27.06 2.30 9.54
C LYS A 226 -28.00 1.16 9.26
#